data_21c6337f86c7f0ed4cff0d67501cd979
#
_entry.id   21c6337f86c7f0ed4cff0d67501cd979
#
_cell.length_a   1.000
_cell.length_b   1.000
_cell.length_c   1.000
_cell.angle_alpha   90.00
_cell.angle_beta   90.00
_cell.angle_gamma   90.00
#
_symmetry.space_group_name_H-M   'P 1'
#
loop_
_entity.id
_entity.type
_entity.pdbx_description
1 polymer ?
#
loop_
_entity_poly.entity_id
_entity_poly.type
_entity_poly.pdbx_seq_one_letter_code
_entity_poly.pdbx_strand_id
1 'polypeptide(L)'
;MKQINVDYFQVDDLLSEEHKLVRRAVRDFVRSEIKPVIEDAAQAHQAIEGLMPKLGAIGALGPYIPVEYGGAGLDQISYGLIMQELEAGDSAIRSAASVQSSLVMYPIYTYGSEEQRRKYLPGLASGELVGSFGLTEPNHGSDPGGMETRLTASNGGFLLNGAKMWITNSPVCDLAVVWARDEAGKVRGVIVERGMDGFVTPETLHKW
;
A
#
# COMPACT_ATOMS: atom_id res chain seq x y z
N MET A 1 -12.56 -25.87 -9.36
CA MET A 1 -13.90 -25.28 -9.57
C MET A 1 -13.87 -24.38 -10.79
N LYS A 2 -14.78 -24.54 -11.77
CA LYS A 2 -14.93 -23.52 -12.83
C LYS A 2 -15.44 -22.23 -12.18
N GLN A 3 -14.67 -21.16 -12.27
CA GLN A 3 -15.12 -19.84 -11.83
C GLN A 3 -16.29 -19.44 -12.73
N ILE A 4 -17.49 -19.31 -12.14
CA ILE A 4 -18.64 -18.76 -12.85
C ILE A 4 -18.36 -17.27 -12.99
N ASN A 5 -18.06 -16.82 -14.19
CA ASN A 5 -17.93 -15.40 -14.48
C ASN A 5 -19.35 -14.82 -14.58
N VAL A 6 -19.80 -14.20 -13.52
CA VAL A 6 -21.12 -13.57 -13.46
C VAL A 6 -20.95 -12.09 -13.68
N ASP A 7 -21.07 -11.65 -14.92
CA ASP A 7 -21.05 -10.24 -15.33
C ASP A 7 -22.45 -9.82 -15.82
N TYR A 8 -23.36 -9.57 -14.87
CA TYR A 8 -24.74 -9.18 -15.16
C TYR A 8 -24.87 -7.85 -15.91
N PHE A 9 -23.91 -6.96 -15.76
CA PHE A 9 -23.92 -5.63 -16.36
C PHE A 9 -23.08 -5.54 -17.63
N GLN A 10 -22.47 -6.65 -18.05
CA GLN A 10 -21.57 -6.72 -19.20
C GLN A 10 -20.45 -5.69 -19.13
N VAL A 11 -19.89 -5.48 -17.94
CA VAL A 11 -18.81 -4.53 -17.69
C VAL A 11 -17.58 -4.84 -18.55
N ASP A 12 -17.37 -6.10 -18.87
CA ASP A 12 -16.29 -6.57 -19.74
C ASP A 12 -16.34 -5.95 -21.15
N ASP A 13 -17.52 -5.57 -21.64
CA ASP A 13 -17.68 -4.93 -22.95
C ASP A 13 -17.16 -3.49 -22.97
N LEU A 14 -17.03 -2.86 -21.80
CA LEU A 14 -16.48 -1.52 -21.62
C LEU A 14 -14.95 -1.50 -21.53
N LEU A 15 -14.32 -2.67 -21.34
CA LEU A 15 -12.88 -2.81 -21.16
C LEU A 15 -12.15 -2.92 -22.48
N SER A 16 -11.03 -2.18 -22.60
CA SER A 16 -10.11 -2.35 -23.72
C SER A 16 -9.42 -3.73 -23.68
N GLU A 17 -8.80 -4.14 -24.77
CA GLU A 17 -7.99 -5.37 -24.78
C GLU A 17 -6.79 -5.29 -23.83
N GLU A 18 -6.22 -4.11 -23.65
CA GLU A 18 -5.16 -3.87 -22.67
C GLU A 18 -5.65 -4.11 -21.23
N HIS A 19 -6.80 -3.55 -20.85
CA HIS A 19 -7.44 -3.80 -19.55
C HIS A 19 -7.68 -5.29 -19.31
N LYS A 20 -8.22 -5.98 -20.32
CA LYS A 20 -8.44 -7.43 -20.24
C LYS A 20 -7.14 -8.22 -20.11
N LEU A 21 -6.05 -7.76 -20.76
CA LEU A 21 -4.73 -8.38 -20.65
C LEU A 21 -4.17 -8.22 -19.24
N VAL A 22 -4.19 -7.00 -18.68
CA VAL A 22 -3.76 -6.70 -17.30
C VAL A 22 -4.53 -7.60 -16.33
N ARG A 23 -5.84 -7.64 -16.42
CA ARG A 23 -6.68 -8.48 -15.57
C ARG A 23 -6.31 -9.97 -15.67
N ARG A 24 -6.09 -10.50 -16.89
CA ARG A 24 -5.67 -11.90 -17.09
C ARG A 24 -4.32 -12.18 -16.42
N ALA A 25 -3.34 -11.31 -16.62
CA ALA A 25 -1.99 -11.48 -16.07
C ALA A 25 -2.03 -11.56 -14.54
N VAL A 26 -2.77 -10.66 -13.87
CA VAL A 26 -2.89 -10.68 -12.41
C VAL A 26 -3.69 -11.90 -11.93
N ARG A 27 -4.75 -12.29 -12.64
CA ARG A 27 -5.51 -13.51 -12.34
C ARG A 27 -4.66 -14.77 -12.39
N ASP A 28 -3.80 -14.87 -13.40
CA ASP A 28 -2.91 -16.01 -13.56
C ASP A 28 -1.86 -16.03 -12.45
N PHE A 29 -1.29 -14.88 -12.12
CA PHE A 29 -0.40 -14.72 -10.95
C PHE A 29 -1.09 -15.15 -9.65
N VAL A 30 -2.30 -14.70 -9.38
CA VAL A 30 -3.07 -15.09 -8.19
C VAL A 30 -3.26 -16.61 -8.12
N ARG A 31 -3.55 -17.24 -9.27
CA ARG A 31 -3.76 -18.69 -9.33
C ARG A 31 -2.48 -19.50 -9.12
N SER A 32 -1.35 -19.02 -9.63
CA SER A 32 -0.08 -19.75 -9.56
C SER A 32 0.72 -19.46 -8.29
N GLU A 33 0.72 -18.22 -7.81
CA GLU A 33 1.63 -17.78 -6.76
C GLU A 33 0.94 -17.56 -5.39
N ILE A 34 -0.36 -17.23 -5.37
CA ILE A 34 -1.08 -16.90 -4.13
C ILE A 34 -1.92 -18.08 -3.65
N LYS A 35 -2.86 -18.54 -4.47
CA LYS A 35 -3.81 -19.59 -4.06
C LYS A 35 -3.20 -20.87 -3.53
N PRO A 36 -2.07 -21.36 -4.03
CA PRO A 36 -1.47 -22.58 -3.52
C PRO A 36 -0.91 -22.48 -2.10
N VAL A 37 -0.59 -21.27 -1.62
CA VAL A 37 0.15 -21.07 -0.36
C VAL A 37 -0.60 -20.24 0.68
N ILE A 38 -1.68 -19.55 0.30
CA ILE A 38 -2.34 -18.58 1.17
C ILE A 38 -2.99 -19.23 2.40
N GLU A 39 -3.58 -20.41 2.25
CA GLU A 39 -4.24 -21.09 3.36
C GLU A 39 -3.24 -21.51 4.43
N ASP A 40 -2.11 -22.11 4.02
CA ASP A 40 -1.05 -22.52 4.94
C ASP A 40 -0.40 -21.31 5.62
N ALA A 41 -0.14 -20.23 4.86
CA ALA A 41 0.40 -18.98 5.39
C ALA A 41 -0.53 -18.34 6.43
N ALA A 42 -1.84 -18.32 6.15
CA ALA A 42 -2.85 -17.78 7.06
C ALA A 42 -2.93 -18.61 8.35
N GLN A 43 -2.93 -19.94 8.27
CA GLN A 43 -2.93 -20.82 9.44
C GLN A 43 -1.66 -20.69 10.29
N ALA A 44 -0.52 -20.47 9.64
CA ALA A 44 0.76 -20.24 10.29
C ALA A 44 0.92 -18.82 10.85
N HIS A 45 -0.02 -17.90 10.60
CA HIS A 45 0.06 -16.47 10.90
C HIS A 45 1.35 -15.82 10.30
N GLN A 46 1.72 -16.23 9.11
CA GLN A 46 2.93 -15.76 8.43
C GLN A 46 2.60 -15.05 7.12
N ALA A 47 3.37 -14.01 6.80
CA ALA A 47 3.32 -13.40 5.48
C ALA A 47 3.94 -14.33 4.43
N ILE A 48 3.45 -14.27 3.19
CA ILE A 48 4.07 -14.98 2.07
C ILE A 48 5.42 -14.33 1.78
N GLU A 49 6.48 -15.11 1.92
CA GLU A 49 7.85 -14.65 1.66
C GLU A 49 8.03 -14.16 0.22
N GLY A 50 8.69 -13.01 0.05
CA GLY A 50 8.96 -12.44 -1.26
C GLY A 50 7.72 -11.96 -2.04
N LEU A 51 6.55 -11.84 -1.40
CA LEU A 51 5.32 -11.44 -2.07
C LEU A 51 5.42 -10.05 -2.71
N MET A 52 5.95 -9.04 -1.98
CA MET A 52 6.00 -7.66 -2.47
C MET A 52 6.86 -7.53 -3.73
N PRO A 53 8.09 -8.08 -3.81
CA PRO A 53 8.84 -8.11 -5.06
C PRO A 53 8.13 -8.85 -6.21
N LYS A 54 7.40 -9.93 -5.95
CA LYS A 54 6.62 -10.63 -6.97
C LYS A 54 5.47 -9.76 -7.51
N LEU A 55 4.79 -9.03 -6.64
CA LEU A 55 3.77 -8.05 -7.04
C LEU A 55 4.37 -6.89 -7.83
N GLY A 56 5.54 -6.40 -7.44
CA GLY A 56 6.29 -5.39 -8.19
C GLY A 56 6.65 -5.87 -9.59
N ALA A 57 7.16 -7.10 -9.73
CA ALA A 57 7.57 -7.68 -11.00
C ALA A 57 6.43 -7.78 -12.05
N ILE A 58 5.19 -7.91 -11.61
CA ILE A 58 4.01 -7.90 -12.51
C ILE A 58 3.37 -6.50 -12.66
N GLY A 59 3.99 -5.45 -12.12
CA GLY A 59 3.49 -4.07 -12.16
C GLY A 59 2.25 -3.81 -11.31
N ALA A 60 1.99 -4.62 -10.28
CA ALA A 60 0.82 -4.49 -9.41
C ALA A 60 0.99 -3.43 -8.31
N LEU A 61 2.22 -2.94 -8.08
CA LEU A 61 2.52 -1.91 -7.10
C LEU A 61 2.68 -0.55 -7.78
N GLY A 62 1.82 0.41 -7.44
CA GLY A 62 1.80 1.74 -8.06
C GLY A 62 1.59 1.71 -9.58
N PRO A 63 0.63 0.93 -10.13
CA PRO A 63 0.52 0.74 -11.58
C PRO A 63 0.31 2.03 -12.37
N TYR A 64 -0.29 3.05 -11.77
CA TYR A 64 -0.52 4.36 -12.39
C TYR A 64 0.61 5.38 -12.13
N ILE A 65 1.64 4.99 -11.38
CA ILE A 65 2.83 5.83 -11.22
C ILE A 65 3.61 5.82 -12.54
N PRO A 66 4.14 6.99 -13.00
CA PRO A 66 4.91 7.05 -14.23
C PRO A 66 6.12 6.12 -14.24
N VAL A 67 6.47 5.64 -15.44
CA VAL A 67 7.60 4.73 -15.66
C VAL A 67 8.93 5.32 -15.19
N GLU A 68 9.10 6.63 -15.29
CA GLU A 68 10.31 7.33 -14.81
C GLU A 68 10.56 7.19 -13.29
N TYR A 69 9.51 6.85 -12.52
CA TYR A 69 9.59 6.56 -11.09
C TYR A 69 9.40 5.06 -10.77
N GLY A 70 9.51 4.20 -11.77
CA GLY A 70 9.42 2.75 -11.59
C GLY A 70 8.01 2.17 -11.66
N GLY A 71 6.97 2.97 -11.82
CA GLY A 71 5.60 2.49 -12.00
C GLY A 71 5.37 1.93 -13.40
N ALA A 72 4.18 1.36 -13.64
CA ALA A 72 3.83 0.80 -14.94
C ALA A 72 3.19 1.81 -15.91
N GLY A 73 2.85 3.02 -15.46
CA GLY A 73 2.22 4.08 -16.27
C GLY A 73 0.82 3.73 -16.78
N LEU A 74 0.13 2.81 -16.11
CA LEU A 74 -1.22 2.36 -16.44
C LEU A 74 -2.27 3.36 -15.93
N ASP A 75 -3.52 3.16 -16.35
CA ASP A 75 -4.64 3.97 -15.91
C ASP A 75 -5.31 3.45 -14.62
N GLN A 76 -6.29 4.21 -14.12
CA GLN A 76 -7.04 3.86 -12.90
C GLN A 76 -7.98 2.67 -13.07
N ILE A 77 -8.42 2.37 -14.30
CA ILE A 77 -9.22 1.18 -14.60
C ILE A 77 -8.35 -0.06 -14.41
N SER A 78 -7.14 -0.05 -14.97
CA SER A 78 -6.14 -1.10 -14.76
C SER A 78 -5.84 -1.33 -13.28
N TYR A 79 -5.67 -0.25 -12.50
CA TYR A 79 -5.50 -0.34 -11.05
C TYR A 79 -6.68 -1.04 -10.38
N GLY A 80 -7.91 -0.65 -10.72
CA GLY A 80 -9.12 -1.30 -10.18
C GLY A 80 -9.19 -2.80 -10.49
N LEU A 81 -8.84 -3.18 -11.73
CA LEU A 81 -8.82 -4.59 -12.16
C LEU A 81 -7.73 -5.40 -11.44
N ILE A 82 -6.55 -4.82 -11.23
CA ILE A 82 -5.48 -5.44 -10.45
C ILE A 82 -5.98 -5.70 -9.02
N MET A 83 -6.56 -4.69 -8.37
CA MET A 83 -7.09 -4.85 -7.01
C MET A 83 -8.22 -5.89 -6.93
N GLN A 84 -9.11 -5.94 -7.94
CA GLN A 84 -10.18 -6.93 -8.02
C GLN A 84 -9.64 -8.37 -8.08
N GLU A 85 -8.62 -8.63 -8.88
CA GLU A 85 -8.04 -9.97 -9.01
C GLU A 85 -7.23 -10.36 -7.77
N LEU A 86 -6.51 -9.42 -7.15
CA LEU A 86 -5.84 -9.67 -5.88
C LEU A 86 -6.84 -9.98 -4.77
N GLU A 87 -7.97 -9.24 -4.68
CA GLU A 87 -9.06 -9.50 -3.73
C GLU A 87 -9.67 -10.90 -3.90
N ALA A 88 -9.83 -11.34 -5.15
CA ALA A 88 -10.29 -12.70 -5.45
C ALA A 88 -9.29 -13.79 -5.03
N GLY A 89 -8.05 -13.41 -4.81
CA GLY A 89 -7.02 -14.26 -4.21
C GLY A 89 -7.09 -14.27 -2.69
N ASP A 90 -6.88 -13.10 -2.11
CA ASP A 90 -6.92 -12.86 -0.66
C ASP A 90 -7.01 -11.35 -0.35
N SER A 91 -7.89 -10.99 0.59
CA SER A 91 -8.15 -9.60 0.98
C SER A 91 -6.95 -8.92 1.66
N ALA A 92 -6.12 -9.64 2.40
CA ALA A 92 -4.94 -9.06 3.06
C ALA A 92 -3.88 -8.70 2.02
N ILE A 93 -3.70 -9.52 0.99
CA ILE A 93 -2.77 -9.25 -0.12
C ILE A 93 -3.24 -8.04 -0.92
N ARG A 94 -4.53 -7.97 -1.26
CA ARG A 94 -5.08 -6.79 -1.91
C ARG A 94 -4.89 -5.54 -1.04
N SER A 95 -5.13 -5.65 0.27
CA SER A 95 -4.93 -4.54 1.20
C SER A 95 -3.48 -4.08 1.24
N ALA A 96 -2.52 -5.00 1.31
CA ALA A 96 -1.10 -4.67 1.28
C ALA A 96 -0.70 -3.92 -0.01
N ALA A 97 -1.14 -4.42 -1.17
CA ALA A 97 -0.86 -3.79 -2.47
C ALA A 97 -1.54 -2.42 -2.60
N SER A 98 -2.78 -2.26 -2.10
CA SER A 98 -3.49 -0.98 -2.16
C SER A 98 -2.89 0.07 -1.23
N VAL A 99 -2.46 -0.31 -0.03
CA VAL A 99 -1.75 0.61 0.89
C VAL A 99 -0.44 1.07 0.23
N GLN A 100 0.36 0.15 -0.28
CA GLN A 100 1.59 0.45 -1.00
C GLN A 100 1.33 1.46 -2.12
N SER A 101 0.39 1.16 -3.01
CA SER A 101 0.12 1.94 -4.22
C SER A 101 -0.55 3.28 -3.92
N SER A 102 -1.74 3.25 -3.29
CA SER A 102 -2.62 4.42 -3.22
C SER A 102 -2.39 5.30 -1.99
N LEU A 103 -1.94 4.71 -0.87
CA LEU A 103 -1.77 5.44 0.38
C LEU A 103 -0.31 5.85 0.65
N VAL A 104 0.66 5.17 0.04
CA VAL A 104 2.08 5.49 0.21
C VAL A 104 2.65 6.12 -1.07
N MET A 105 2.63 5.40 -2.19
CA MET A 105 3.24 5.89 -3.43
C MET A 105 2.53 7.12 -3.99
N TYR A 106 1.19 7.14 -4.00
CA TYR A 106 0.44 8.26 -4.54
C TYR A 106 0.70 9.59 -3.81
N PRO A 107 0.66 9.68 -2.46
CA PRO A 107 1.01 10.91 -1.76
C PRO A 107 2.46 11.34 -2.01
N ILE A 108 3.42 10.41 -2.04
CA ILE A 108 4.82 10.73 -2.36
C ILE A 108 4.93 11.29 -3.78
N TYR A 109 4.27 10.66 -4.75
CA TYR A 109 4.27 11.13 -6.13
C TYR A 109 3.63 12.51 -6.28
N THR A 110 2.46 12.72 -5.65
CA THR A 110 1.66 13.93 -5.85
C THR A 110 2.20 15.13 -5.07
N TYR A 111 2.65 14.91 -3.83
CA TYR A 111 2.98 15.99 -2.88
C TYR A 111 4.45 16.01 -2.47
N GLY A 112 5.20 14.96 -2.73
CA GLY A 112 6.61 14.88 -2.40
C GLY A 112 7.49 15.74 -3.31
N SER A 113 8.68 16.08 -2.82
CA SER A 113 9.72 16.71 -3.62
C SER A 113 10.24 15.73 -4.69
N GLU A 114 10.93 16.27 -5.72
CA GLU A 114 11.56 15.41 -6.72
C GLU A 114 12.59 14.46 -6.12
N GLU A 115 13.33 14.92 -5.12
CA GLU A 115 14.27 14.10 -4.36
C GLU A 115 13.56 12.92 -3.67
N GLN A 116 12.41 13.18 -3.02
CA GLN A 116 11.62 12.13 -2.37
C GLN A 116 11.03 11.14 -3.39
N ARG A 117 10.54 11.62 -4.53
CA ARG A 117 10.03 10.75 -5.60
C ARG A 117 11.11 9.79 -6.08
N ARG A 118 12.28 10.31 -6.41
CA ARG A 118 13.43 9.50 -6.90
C ARG A 118 14.00 8.57 -5.84
N LYS A 119 13.96 8.97 -4.58
CA LYS A 119 14.46 8.14 -3.47
C LYS A 119 13.56 6.95 -3.18
N TYR A 120 12.24 7.15 -3.15
CA TYR A 120 11.34 6.13 -2.60
C TYR A 120 10.53 5.38 -3.66
N LEU A 121 10.04 6.04 -4.70
CA LEU A 121 9.08 5.41 -5.62
C LEU A 121 9.63 4.19 -6.35
N PRO A 122 10.88 4.17 -6.86
CA PRO A 122 11.39 2.98 -7.54
C PRO A 122 11.43 1.73 -6.65
N GLY A 123 11.92 1.86 -5.42
CA GLY A 123 11.97 0.75 -4.46
C GLY A 123 10.58 0.30 -3.99
N LEU A 124 9.63 1.24 -3.86
CA LEU A 124 8.24 0.91 -3.56
C LEU A 124 7.54 0.21 -4.73
N ALA A 125 7.82 0.62 -5.97
CA ALA A 125 7.24 0.03 -7.17
C ALA A 125 7.78 -1.38 -7.43
N SER A 126 9.08 -1.61 -7.20
CA SER A 126 9.69 -2.95 -7.30
C SER A 126 9.29 -3.87 -6.16
N GLY A 127 8.79 -3.33 -5.05
CA GLY A 127 8.49 -4.08 -3.82
C GLY A 127 9.73 -4.41 -2.99
N GLU A 128 10.90 -3.82 -3.30
CA GLU A 128 12.10 -3.86 -2.45
C GLU A 128 11.89 -3.07 -1.17
N LEU A 129 11.10 -1.99 -1.24
CA LEU A 129 10.65 -1.22 -0.09
C LEU A 129 9.17 -1.46 0.16
N VAL A 130 8.81 -1.63 1.42
CA VAL A 130 7.43 -1.76 1.87
C VAL A 130 7.02 -0.49 2.61
N GLY A 131 5.89 0.07 2.21
CA GLY A 131 5.34 1.26 2.82
C GLY A 131 4.11 0.99 3.69
N SER A 132 3.90 1.84 4.69
CA SER A 132 2.69 1.87 5.50
C SER A 132 2.10 3.28 5.58
N PHE A 133 0.84 3.38 6.03
CA PHE A 133 0.10 4.63 6.06
C PHE A 133 -0.49 4.86 7.45
N GLY A 134 0.14 5.76 8.21
CA GLY A 134 -0.22 6.06 9.59
C GLY A 134 -1.19 7.24 9.68
N LEU A 135 -2.50 7.00 9.54
CA LEU A 135 -3.56 8.00 9.73
C LEU A 135 -4.34 7.76 11.01
N THR A 136 -4.99 6.59 11.12
CA THR A 136 -5.88 6.22 12.23
C THR A 136 -5.14 6.20 13.56
N GLU A 137 -5.77 6.72 14.60
CA GLU A 137 -5.29 6.73 15.98
C GLU A 137 -6.25 5.96 16.90
N PRO A 138 -5.82 5.56 18.10
CA PRO A 138 -6.70 4.88 19.05
C PRO A 138 -8.03 5.62 19.29
N ASN A 139 -7.99 6.96 19.38
CA ASN A 139 -9.16 7.81 19.66
C ASN A 139 -9.76 8.48 18.43
N HIS A 140 -9.09 8.40 17.26
CA HIS A 140 -9.47 9.12 16.04
C HIS A 140 -9.45 8.21 14.81
N GLY A 141 -10.58 7.51 14.58
CA GLY A 141 -10.82 6.71 13.38
C GLY A 141 -11.60 7.49 12.33
N SER A 142 -12.92 7.63 12.50
CA SER A 142 -13.81 8.31 11.55
C SER A 142 -13.65 9.85 11.54
N ASP A 143 -13.00 10.40 12.56
CA ASP A 143 -12.61 11.82 12.62
C ASP A 143 -11.08 11.95 12.60
N PRO A 144 -10.41 11.77 11.47
CA PRO A 144 -8.95 11.91 11.39
C PRO A 144 -8.49 13.36 11.57
N GLY A 145 -9.37 14.35 11.37
CA GLY A 145 -9.07 15.76 11.64
C GLY A 145 -8.79 16.07 13.10
N GLY A 146 -9.33 15.26 14.01
CA GLY A 146 -9.11 15.37 15.46
C GLY A 146 -7.77 14.79 15.93
N MET A 147 -6.96 14.18 15.06
CA MET A 147 -5.74 13.44 15.43
C MET A 147 -4.88 14.13 16.49
N GLU A 148 -4.32 13.32 17.38
CA GLU A 148 -3.48 13.75 18.50
C GLU A 148 -1.99 13.78 18.16
N THR A 149 -1.55 13.03 17.12
CA THR A 149 -0.15 13.04 16.67
C THR A 149 0.29 14.44 16.28
N ARG A 150 1.43 14.86 16.82
CA ARG A 150 1.99 16.22 16.68
C ARG A 150 3.32 16.21 15.94
N LEU A 151 3.50 17.26 15.13
CA LEU A 151 4.76 17.59 14.47
C LEU A 151 5.21 18.96 14.99
N THR A 152 6.32 18.99 15.74
CA THR A 152 6.90 20.22 16.31
C THR A 152 8.26 20.49 15.70
N ALA A 153 8.60 21.76 15.48
CA ALA A 153 9.93 22.14 15.01
C ALA A 153 10.98 21.87 16.11
N SER A 154 12.14 21.34 15.74
CA SER A 154 13.22 21.03 16.66
C SER A 154 14.57 21.02 15.94
N ASN A 155 15.53 21.81 16.43
CA ASN A 155 16.96 21.77 16.06
C ASN A 155 17.29 21.47 14.57
N GLY A 156 16.65 22.19 13.65
CA GLY A 156 16.88 22.02 12.20
C GLY A 156 16.10 20.91 11.52
N GLY A 157 15.16 20.31 12.24
CA GLY A 157 14.24 19.28 11.78
C GLY A 157 12.89 19.35 12.46
N PHE A 158 12.26 18.19 12.63
CA PHE A 158 10.98 18.05 13.30
C PHE A 158 10.99 16.89 14.27
N LEU A 159 10.27 17.05 15.37
CA LEU A 159 9.92 15.97 16.29
C LEU A 159 8.49 15.52 16.00
N LEU A 160 8.32 14.24 15.68
CA LEU A 160 7.02 13.60 15.52
C LEU A 160 6.69 12.80 16.79
N ASN A 161 5.55 13.08 17.40
CA ASN A 161 5.12 12.40 18.62
C ASN A 161 3.65 12.02 18.54
N GLY A 162 3.34 10.75 18.80
CA GLY A 162 1.98 10.21 18.77
C GLY A 162 1.96 8.70 18.55
N ALA A 163 0.76 8.16 18.41
CA ALA A 163 0.54 6.74 18.13
C ALA A 163 -0.50 6.55 17.05
N LYS A 164 -0.29 5.55 16.21
CA LYS A 164 -1.22 5.13 15.15
C LYS A 164 -1.70 3.71 15.42
N MET A 165 -2.88 3.36 14.93
CA MET A 165 -3.53 2.07 15.19
C MET A 165 -4.07 1.45 13.90
N TRP A 166 -4.04 0.12 13.80
CA TRP A 166 -4.55 -0.66 12.67
C TRP A 166 -3.82 -0.38 11.35
N ILE A 167 -2.50 -0.23 11.41
CA ILE A 167 -1.70 0.18 10.27
C ILE A 167 -1.24 -1.03 9.47
N THR A 168 -1.83 -1.22 8.30
CA THR A 168 -1.44 -2.27 7.34
C THR A 168 0.03 -2.13 6.97
N ASN A 169 0.72 -3.25 6.84
CA ASN A 169 2.15 -3.40 6.55
C ASN A 169 3.09 -2.90 7.66
N SER A 170 2.62 -2.29 8.75
CA SER A 170 3.51 -1.64 9.72
C SER A 170 4.59 -2.55 10.31
N PRO A 171 4.35 -3.84 10.62
CA PRO A 171 5.40 -4.70 11.18
C PRO A 171 6.59 -4.92 10.22
N VAL A 172 6.34 -4.85 8.92
CA VAL A 172 7.33 -5.17 7.86
C VAL A 172 7.72 -3.95 7.01
N CYS A 173 7.17 -2.77 7.28
CA CYS A 173 7.44 -1.59 6.46
C CYS A 173 8.85 -1.06 6.62
N ASP A 174 9.44 -0.55 5.55
CA ASP A 174 10.71 0.19 5.54
C ASP A 174 10.50 1.67 5.77
N LEU A 175 9.32 2.15 5.40
CA LEU A 175 8.92 3.54 5.65
C LEU A 175 7.41 3.66 5.90
N ALA A 176 7.02 4.76 6.54
CA ALA A 176 5.62 5.11 6.77
C ALA A 176 5.33 6.55 6.32
N VAL A 177 4.21 6.76 5.65
CA VAL A 177 3.61 8.09 5.50
C VAL A 177 2.72 8.32 6.71
N VAL A 178 3.17 9.15 7.65
CA VAL A 178 2.48 9.43 8.92
C VAL A 178 1.85 10.81 8.88
N TRP A 179 0.58 10.89 9.21
CA TRP A 179 -0.16 12.14 9.29
C TRP A 179 -0.13 12.69 10.71
N ALA A 180 0.20 13.97 10.82
CA ALA A 180 0.32 14.68 12.09
C ALA A 180 -0.18 16.11 11.97
N ARG A 181 -0.51 16.75 13.09
CA ARG A 181 -0.84 18.19 13.13
C ARG A 181 0.40 18.99 13.51
N ASP A 182 0.72 20.00 12.71
CA ASP A 182 1.77 20.97 13.01
C ASP A 182 1.33 21.95 14.13
N GLU A 183 2.24 22.83 14.55
CA GLU A 183 2.00 23.83 15.61
C GLU A 183 0.90 24.83 15.24
N ALA A 184 0.64 25.02 13.94
CA ALA A 184 -0.47 25.83 13.42
C ALA A 184 -1.80 25.05 13.34
N GLY A 185 -1.82 23.78 13.77
CA GLY A 185 -2.97 22.89 13.71
C GLY A 185 -3.27 22.31 12.32
N LYS A 186 -2.39 22.52 11.32
CA LYS A 186 -2.56 21.99 9.96
C LYS A 186 -2.10 20.54 9.90
N VAL A 187 -2.82 19.70 9.17
CA VAL A 187 -2.44 18.31 8.91
C VAL A 187 -1.30 18.27 7.90
N ARG A 188 -0.25 17.50 8.21
CA ARG A 188 0.94 17.28 7.40
C ARG A 188 1.20 15.80 7.23
N GLY A 189 1.64 15.40 6.05
CA GLY A 189 2.19 14.07 5.80
C GLY A 189 3.71 14.10 6.01
N VAL A 190 4.23 13.15 6.78
CA VAL A 190 5.66 13.02 7.08
C VAL A 190 6.10 11.63 6.69
N ILE A 191 7.21 11.52 5.96
CA ILE A 191 7.85 10.23 5.68
C ILE A 191 8.75 9.89 6.86
N VAL A 192 8.50 8.74 7.49
CA VAL A 192 9.30 8.20 8.60
C VAL A 192 9.93 6.91 8.12
N GLU A 193 11.25 6.81 8.18
CA GLU A 193 12.01 5.63 7.76
C GLU A 193 12.24 4.68 8.94
N ARG A 194 12.28 3.39 8.66
CA ARG A 194 12.70 2.40 9.65
C ARG A 194 14.14 2.68 10.11
N GLY A 195 14.36 2.63 11.42
CA GLY A 195 15.63 2.98 12.04
C GLY A 195 15.73 4.42 12.54
N MET A 196 14.75 5.28 12.23
CA MET A 196 14.66 6.56 12.94
C MET A 196 14.36 6.35 14.42
N ASP A 197 15.03 7.12 15.29
CA ASP A 197 14.87 7.00 16.74
C ASP A 197 13.41 7.17 17.17
N GLY A 198 12.92 6.24 18.00
CA GLY A 198 11.55 6.25 18.51
C GLY A 198 10.50 5.70 17.55
N PHE A 199 10.83 5.35 16.30
CA PHE A 199 9.88 4.71 15.39
C PHE A 199 9.78 3.21 15.68
N VAL A 200 8.67 2.79 16.27
CA VAL A 200 8.39 1.39 16.61
C VAL A 200 7.07 0.94 15.99
N THR A 201 7.03 -0.28 15.50
CA THR A 201 5.88 -0.87 14.79
C THR A 201 5.57 -2.26 15.34
N PRO A 202 5.02 -2.36 16.56
CA PRO A 202 4.69 -3.65 17.16
C PRO A 202 3.59 -4.36 16.37
N GLU A 203 3.69 -5.67 16.29
CA GLU A 203 2.64 -6.48 15.69
C GLU A 203 1.39 -6.48 16.58
N THR A 204 0.20 -6.41 15.95
CA THR A 204 -1.08 -6.62 16.63
C THR A 204 -1.38 -8.11 16.64
N LEU A 205 -1.30 -8.72 17.82
CA LEU A 205 -1.58 -10.14 18.01
C LEU A 205 -3.08 -10.40 18.23
N HIS A 206 -3.49 -11.67 18.14
CA HIS A 206 -4.86 -12.14 18.38
C HIS A 206 -5.92 -11.49 17.46
N LYS A 207 -5.58 -11.29 16.20
CA LYS A 207 -6.54 -10.95 15.14
C LYS A 207 -7.25 -12.24 14.67
N TRP A 208 -8.47 -12.07 14.17
CA TRP A 208 -9.24 -13.14 13.53
C TRP A 208 -8.68 -13.51 12.17
#